data_e222268e7351906b84dac31c34cf214c
#
_entry.id   e222268e7351906b84dac31c34cf214c
#
_cell.length_a   1.000
_cell.length_b   1.000
_cell.length_c   1.000
_cell.angle_alpha   90.00
_cell.angle_beta   90.00
_cell.angle_gamma   90.00
#
_symmetry.space_group_name_H-M   'P 1'
#
loop_
_entity.id
_entity.type
_entity.pdbx_description
1 polymer ?
#
loop_
_entity_poly.entity_id
_entity_poly.type
_entity_poly.pdbx_seq_one_letter_code
_entity_poly.pdbx_strand_id
1 'polypeptide(L)'
;GMMAILEKIADMGPDAMETFTPPDMGGDTRLAEAKERIGDRVCMIGGFDQHHYFTGCTEEVTRTAVRRVFSEAGGGGGYILSPSDHFFDADPALLAAFTDEARHCVYT
;
A
#
# COMPACT_ATOMS: atom_id res chain seq x y z
N GLY A 1 -11.50 5.89 12.14
CA GLY A 1 -10.57 5.37 11.15
C GLY A 1 -9.41 4.61 11.76
N MET A 2 -8.71 3.93 10.90
CA MET A 2 -7.60 3.06 11.31
C MET A 2 -6.46 3.81 12.01
N MET A 3 -6.16 5.03 11.55
CA MET A 3 -5.04 5.80 12.11
C MET A 3 -5.20 6.07 13.60
N ALA A 4 -6.43 6.20 14.10
CA ALA A 4 -6.68 6.46 15.51
C ALA A 4 -6.35 5.28 16.43
N ILE A 5 -6.27 4.06 15.89
CA ILE A 5 -6.14 2.83 16.67
C ILE A 5 -4.94 1.97 16.28
N LEU A 6 -4.01 2.52 15.49
CA LEU A 6 -2.87 1.73 15.00
C LEU A 6 -2.09 1.06 16.12
N GLU A 7 -1.68 1.83 17.13
CA GLU A 7 -0.88 1.26 18.24
C GLU A 7 -1.68 0.24 19.06
N LYS A 8 -2.98 0.45 19.20
CA LYS A 8 -3.83 -0.52 19.91
C LYS A 8 -3.87 -1.87 19.19
N ILE A 9 -3.95 -1.83 17.83
CA ILE A 9 -3.91 -3.05 17.04
C ILE A 9 -2.53 -3.71 17.16
N ALA A 10 -1.45 -2.93 17.04
CA ALA A 10 -0.11 -3.45 17.18
C ALA A 10 0.13 -4.08 18.55
N ASP A 11 -0.45 -3.50 19.60
CA ASP A 11 -0.34 -4.02 20.97
C ASP A 11 -1.03 -5.38 21.15
N MET A 12 -1.96 -5.73 20.26
CA MET A 12 -2.59 -7.06 20.25
C MET A 12 -1.67 -8.16 19.75
N GLY A 13 -0.54 -7.81 19.16
CA GLY A 13 0.51 -8.73 18.75
C GLY A 13 0.31 -9.44 17.42
N PRO A 14 -0.39 -8.88 16.42
CA PRO A 14 -0.49 -9.54 15.12
C PRO A 14 0.87 -9.53 14.42
N ASP A 15 1.14 -10.56 13.61
CA ASP A 15 2.35 -10.61 12.79
C ASP A 15 2.24 -9.66 11.59
N ALA A 16 1.03 -9.53 11.03
CA ALA A 16 0.77 -8.71 9.87
C ALA A 16 -0.60 -8.05 9.97
N MET A 17 -0.76 -6.96 9.23
CA MET A 17 -2.00 -6.18 9.21
C MET A 17 -2.25 -5.66 7.80
N GLU A 18 -3.50 -5.67 7.36
CA GLU A 18 -3.95 -5.08 6.10
C GLU A 18 -5.21 -4.25 6.43
N THR A 19 -5.73 -3.30 5.67
CA THR A 19 -5.44 -3.04 4.28
C THR A 19 -4.81 -1.67 4.03
N PHE A 20 -4.82 -0.76 4.99
CA PHE A 20 -4.23 0.57 4.92
C PHE A 20 -4.81 1.42 3.80
N THR A 21 -6.15 1.51 3.76
CA THR A 21 -6.88 2.22 2.71
C THR A 21 -6.60 3.73 2.75
N PRO A 22 -6.10 4.31 1.63
CA PRO A 22 -5.74 5.73 1.61
C PRO A 22 -6.97 6.66 1.60
N PRO A 23 -6.77 7.96 1.94
CA PRO A 23 -7.88 8.92 2.00
C PRO A 23 -8.66 9.05 0.70
N ASP A 24 -8.00 9.00 -0.46
CA ASP A 24 -8.65 9.12 -1.76
C ASP A 24 -9.62 7.99 -2.07
N MET A 25 -9.57 6.90 -1.31
CA MET A 25 -10.50 5.77 -1.41
C MET A 25 -11.51 5.74 -0.28
N GLY A 26 -11.57 6.78 0.54
CA GLY A 26 -12.50 6.86 1.66
C GLY A 26 -11.98 6.32 2.99
N GLY A 27 -10.73 5.84 3.03
CA GLY A 27 -10.07 5.48 4.27
C GLY A 27 -9.46 6.70 4.95
N ASP A 28 -8.56 6.49 5.89
CA ASP A 28 -7.84 7.58 6.53
C ASP A 28 -6.33 7.34 6.62
N THR A 29 -5.83 6.27 6.02
CA THR A 29 -4.45 5.86 6.21
C THR A 29 -3.47 6.73 5.43
N ARG A 30 -2.58 7.36 6.15
CA ARG A 30 -1.39 7.98 5.61
C ARG A 30 -0.25 6.97 5.78
N LEU A 31 0.16 6.36 4.68
CA LEU A 31 1.01 5.16 4.72
C LEU A 31 2.37 5.40 5.35
N ALA A 32 3.01 6.53 5.02
CA ALA A 32 4.30 6.88 5.60
C ALA A 32 4.21 7.05 7.13
N GLU A 33 3.15 7.70 7.61
CA GLU A 33 2.93 7.86 9.05
C GLU A 33 2.64 6.53 9.73
N ALA A 34 1.83 5.67 9.11
CA ALA A 34 1.56 4.34 9.65
C ALA A 34 2.86 3.52 9.75
N LYS A 35 3.71 3.58 8.72
CA LYS A 35 5.01 2.90 8.73
C LYS A 35 5.88 3.39 9.87
N GLU A 36 5.93 4.69 10.10
CA GLU A 36 6.70 5.26 11.19
C GLU A 36 6.19 4.79 12.56
N ARG A 37 4.87 4.72 12.71
CA ARG A 37 4.24 4.40 14.01
C ARG A 37 4.29 2.94 14.38
N ILE A 38 4.08 2.03 13.41
CA ILE A 38 3.96 0.58 13.70
C ILE A 38 4.77 -0.32 12.79
N GLY A 39 5.48 0.23 11.81
CA GLY A 39 6.14 -0.56 10.77
C GLY A 39 7.28 -1.46 11.24
N ASP A 40 7.81 -1.24 12.43
CA ASP A 40 8.83 -2.07 13.05
C ASP A 40 8.22 -3.18 13.94
N ARG A 41 6.91 -3.15 14.15
CA ARG A 41 6.20 -4.08 15.02
C ARG A 41 5.30 -5.06 14.25
N VAL A 42 4.78 -4.63 13.11
CA VAL A 42 3.78 -5.36 12.34
C VAL A 42 4.14 -5.28 10.87
N CYS A 43 4.05 -6.40 10.15
CA CYS A 43 4.18 -6.39 8.70
C CYS A 43 2.93 -5.70 8.11
N MET A 44 3.16 -4.66 7.31
CA MET A 44 2.07 -3.92 6.69
C MET A 44 1.78 -4.46 5.30
N ILE A 45 0.51 -4.73 4.99
CA ILE A 45 0.07 -5.27 3.70
C ILE A 45 -0.97 -4.33 3.12
N GLY A 46 -0.73 -3.81 1.92
CA GLY A 46 -1.71 -2.97 1.24
C GLY A 46 -1.23 -1.56 0.95
N GLY A 47 -2.14 -0.62 1.03
CA GLY A 47 -1.84 0.80 0.86
C GLY A 47 -1.86 1.31 -0.56
N PHE A 48 -1.98 0.43 -1.57
CA PHE A 48 -2.03 0.85 -2.96
C PHE A 48 -3.48 1.15 -3.38
N ASP A 49 -3.68 2.29 -4.01
CA ASP A 49 -4.99 2.74 -4.48
C ASP A 49 -5.31 2.09 -5.82
N GLN A 50 -5.96 0.92 -5.77
CA GLN A 50 -6.36 0.23 -6.97
C GLN A 50 -7.52 0.92 -7.71
N HIS A 51 -8.32 1.71 -6.99
CA HIS A 51 -9.45 2.41 -7.61
C HIS A 51 -8.98 3.44 -8.63
N HIS A 52 -7.95 4.22 -8.31
CA HIS A 52 -7.47 5.29 -9.19
C HIS A 52 -6.36 4.84 -10.13
N TYR A 53 -5.66 3.76 -9.84
CA TYR A 53 -4.45 3.40 -10.59
C TYR A 53 -4.54 2.10 -11.38
N PHE A 54 -5.65 1.36 -11.27
CA PHE A 54 -5.89 0.19 -12.11
C PHE A 54 -6.87 0.46 -13.25
N THR A 55 -7.43 1.65 -13.32
CA THR A 55 -8.33 2.09 -14.41
C THR A 55 -8.13 3.58 -14.68
N GLY A 56 -8.42 3.99 -15.90
CA GLY A 56 -8.58 5.40 -16.23
C GLY A 56 -7.33 6.26 -16.19
N CYS A 57 -6.13 5.67 -16.14
CA CYS A 57 -4.88 6.41 -16.14
C CYS A 57 -3.88 5.77 -17.10
N THR A 58 -2.70 6.38 -17.24
CA THR A 58 -1.63 5.82 -18.06
C THR A 58 -0.79 4.83 -17.28
N GLU A 59 -0.05 3.96 -18.01
CA GLU A 59 0.87 3.03 -17.36
C GLU A 59 1.92 3.76 -16.51
N GLU A 60 2.43 4.90 -16.99
CA GLU A 60 3.42 5.66 -16.24
C GLU A 60 2.86 6.20 -14.92
N VAL A 61 1.60 6.60 -14.90
CA VAL A 61 0.93 7.04 -13.66
C VAL A 61 0.85 5.88 -12.67
N THR A 62 0.49 4.69 -13.14
CA THR A 62 0.45 3.49 -12.29
C THR A 62 1.84 3.15 -11.74
N ARG A 63 2.87 3.19 -12.59
CA ARG A 63 4.25 2.92 -12.17
C ARG A 63 4.74 3.91 -11.13
N THR A 64 4.45 5.18 -11.32
CA THR A 64 4.80 6.23 -10.36
C THR A 64 4.11 6.01 -9.01
N ALA A 65 2.84 5.60 -9.04
CA ALA A 65 2.10 5.29 -7.81
C ALA A 65 2.72 4.11 -7.05
N VAL A 66 3.16 3.07 -7.76
CA VAL A 66 3.88 1.93 -7.16
C VAL A 66 5.16 2.39 -6.47
N ARG A 67 5.98 3.17 -7.16
CA ARG A 67 7.24 3.69 -6.59
C ARG A 67 6.99 4.54 -5.35
N ARG A 68 5.96 5.39 -5.38
CA ARG A 68 5.62 6.25 -4.24
C ARG A 68 5.22 5.43 -3.02
N VAL A 69 4.30 4.50 -3.19
CA VAL A 69 3.82 3.65 -2.10
C VAL A 69 4.97 2.84 -1.50
N PHE A 70 5.82 2.27 -2.34
CA PHE A 70 6.98 1.53 -1.86
C PHE A 70 7.98 2.42 -1.14
N SER A 71 8.18 3.66 -1.60
CA SER A 71 9.06 4.60 -0.90
C SER A 71 8.54 4.99 0.48
N GLU A 72 7.20 5.00 0.65
CA GLU A 72 6.57 5.34 1.93
C GLU A 72 6.63 4.20 2.95
N ALA A 73 6.55 2.95 2.50
CA ALA A 73 6.37 1.81 3.40
C ALA A 73 7.42 0.72 3.29
N GLY A 74 8.22 0.71 2.23
CA GLY A 74 9.15 -0.40 1.95
C GLY A 74 10.47 -0.35 2.69
N GLY A 75 10.88 0.81 3.22
CA GLY A 75 12.17 0.95 3.87
C GLY A 75 12.32 0.03 5.08
N GLY A 76 13.42 -0.71 5.15
CA GLY A 76 13.66 -1.65 6.24
C GLY A 76 12.90 -2.97 6.14
N GLY A 77 12.10 -3.18 5.11
CA GLY A 77 11.26 -4.37 4.98
C GLY A 77 9.98 -4.27 5.80
N GLY A 78 9.35 -5.42 6.07
CA GLY A 78 8.11 -5.45 6.83
C GLY A 78 6.92 -4.86 6.09
N TYR A 79 6.96 -4.88 4.76
CA TYR A 79 5.90 -4.37 3.91
C TYR A 79 5.65 -5.30 2.73
N ILE A 80 4.38 -5.57 2.45
CA ILE A 80 3.96 -6.30 1.25
C ILE A 80 3.13 -5.34 0.41
N LEU A 81 3.67 -5.00 -0.77
CA LEU A 81 2.97 -4.15 -1.73
C LEU A 81 1.74 -4.88 -2.27
N SER A 82 0.58 -4.31 -2.04
CA SER A 82 -0.68 -4.91 -2.42
C SER A 82 -1.75 -3.84 -2.62
N PRO A 83 -2.73 -4.08 -3.49
CA PRO A 83 -3.94 -3.27 -3.48
C PRO A 83 -4.55 -3.23 -2.08
N SER A 84 -5.18 -2.11 -1.73
CA SER A 84 -5.74 -1.97 -0.39
C SER A 84 -7.09 -2.66 -0.23
N ASP A 85 -7.75 -3.03 -1.33
CA ASP A 85 -9.07 -3.68 -1.28
C ASP A 85 -9.32 -4.47 -2.57
N HIS A 86 -10.50 -5.07 -2.68
CA HIS A 86 -10.93 -5.78 -3.88
C HIS A 86 -11.09 -4.83 -5.06
N PHE A 87 -10.94 -5.38 -6.25
CA PHE A 87 -11.24 -4.65 -7.48
C PHE A 87 -11.87 -5.61 -8.48
N PHE A 88 -12.85 -5.10 -9.24
CA PHE A 88 -13.58 -5.89 -10.24
C PHE A 88 -13.28 -5.41 -11.65
N ASP A 89 -12.95 -4.13 -11.79
CA ASP A 89 -12.62 -3.49 -13.05
C ASP A 89 -11.17 -3.04 -13.02
N ALA A 90 -10.31 -3.75 -13.73
CA ALA A 90 -8.91 -3.37 -13.84
C ALA A 90 -8.48 -3.53 -15.30
N ASP A 91 -7.78 -2.54 -15.82
CA ASP A 91 -7.16 -2.62 -17.14
C ASP A 91 -5.98 -3.60 -17.06
N PRO A 92 -5.98 -4.68 -17.84
CA PRO A 92 -4.87 -5.64 -17.84
C PRO A 92 -3.50 -5.00 -18.08
N ALA A 93 -3.43 -3.95 -18.89
CA ALA A 93 -2.17 -3.23 -19.13
C ALA A 93 -1.68 -2.54 -17.86
N LEU A 94 -2.58 -1.99 -17.04
CA LEU A 94 -2.22 -1.35 -15.78
C LEU A 94 -1.84 -2.36 -14.70
N LEU A 95 -2.48 -3.52 -14.69
CA LEU A 95 -2.07 -4.63 -13.81
C LEU A 95 -0.65 -5.10 -14.17
N ALA A 96 -0.36 -5.23 -15.46
CA ALA A 96 0.98 -5.61 -15.92
C ALA A 96 2.02 -4.55 -15.54
N ALA A 97 1.69 -3.27 -15.68
CA ALA A 97 2.56 -2.17 -15.28
C ALA A 97 2.83 -2.17 -13.78
N PHE A 98 1.81 -2.41 -12.96
CA PHE A 98 1.94 -2.55 -11.51
C PHE A 98 2.92 -3.67 -11.16
N THR A 99 2.73 -4.85 -11.74
CA THR A 99 3.55 -6.03 -11.45
C THR A 99 5.00 -5.82 -11.90
N ASP A 100 5.19 -5.27 -13.10
CA ASP A 100 6.52 -5.02 -13.63
C ASP A 100 7.27 -4.01 -12.77
N GLU A 101 6.64 -2.91 -12.42
CA GLU A 101 7.27 -1.89 -11.57
C GLU A 101 7.55 -2.42 -10.17
N ALA A 102 6.66 -3.22 -9.62
CA ALA A 102 6.84 -3.83 -8.31
C ALA A 102 8.10 -4.71 -8.24
N ARG A 103 8.41 -5.40 -9.33
CA ARG A 103 9.61 -6.24 -9.40
C ARG A 103 10.91 -5.44 -9.32
N HIS A 104 10.87 -4.16 -9.63
CA HIS A 104 12.03 -3.26 -9.55
C HIS A 104 12.15 -2.59 -8.17
N CYS A 105 11.16 -2.74 -7.30
CA CYS A 105 11.22 -2.21 -5.95
C CYS A 105 12.00 -3.17 -5.05
N VAL A 106 13.05 -2.65 -4.43
CA VAL A 106 13.98 -3.46 -3.63
C VAL A 106 14.01 -2.93 -2.21
N TYR A 107 13.85 -3.83 -1.24
CA TYR A 107 13.95 -3.48 0.18
C TYR A 107 15.39 -3.10 0.53
N THR A 108 15.50 -2.08 1.39
CA THR A 108 16.82 -1.56 1.82
C THR A 108 17.04 -1.65 3.33
#